data_237fbdfc43a12c6640f32432e7b3a763
#
_entry.id   237fbdfc43a12c6640f32432e7b3a763
#
_cell.length_a   1.000
_cell.length_b   1.000
_cell.length_c   1.000
_cell.angle_alpha   90.00
_cell.angle_beta   90.00
_cell.angle_gamma   90.00
#
_symmetry.space_group_name_H-M   'P 1'
#
loop_
_entity.id
_entity.type
_entity.pdbx_description
1 polymer ?
#
loop_
_entity_poly.entity_id
_entity_poly.type
_entity_poly.pdbx_seq_one_letter_code
_entity_poly.pdbx_strand_id
1 'polypeptide(L)'
;MKSSLEIPRHWTFRSRAVARHFDRHVRTELPWYDLATNAVAHFGRHYIPRGGVVYDIGASTGNIGLALKETLDQRQARFTAIEESREMADRYQGPPELAVADAVTFDYEPFDFAVCFLVLMFLPVDIRAAFLRRLQGLTKPGGALLIVDKVEMPPGYVGTAFSRLTLQQKLAVGARPDDILRKELSLAGYQRPLDPLMFPKAARTFFQVGEFVGWILAASER
;
A
#
# COMPACT_ATOMS: atom_id res chain seq x y z
N MET A 1 -28.34 -0.91 -11.70
CA MET A 1 -27.87 -2.06 -10.89
C MET A 1 -26.38 -1.90 -10.66
N LYS A 2 -25.94 -1.65 -9.42
CA LYS A 2 -24.50 -1.58 -9.08
C LYS A 2 -23.99 -3.00 -8.99
N SER A 3 -23.26 -3.49 -10.00
CA SER A 3 -22.55 -4.77 -9.92
C SER A 3 -21.51 -4.64 -8.79
N SER A 4 -21.83 -5.21 -7.63
CA SER A 4 -20.87 -5.38 -6.53
C SER A 4 -19.90 -6.49 -6.91
N LEU A 5 -18.63 -6.37 -6.48
CA LEU A 5 -17.68 -7.46 -6.62
C LEU A 5 -18.22 -8.67 -5.84
N GLU A 6 -18.34 -9.81 -6.50
CA GLU A 6 -18.54 -11.08 -5.82
C GLU A 6 -17.23 -11.48 -5.14
N ILE A 7 -17.23 -11.56 -3.81
CA ILE A 7 -16.03 -11.88 -3.04
C ILE A 7 -15.65 -13.34 -3.30
N PRO A 8 -14.45 -13.63 -3.85
CA PRO A 8 -14.04 -15.00 -4.11
C PRO A 8 -13.78 -15.75 -2.79
N ARG A 9 -13.92 -17.08 -2.80
CA ARG A 9 -13.65 -17.93 -1.63
C ARG A 9 -12.22 -17.80 -1.12
N HIS A 10 -11.25 -17.63 -2.02
CA HIS A 10 -9.85 -17.36 -1.73
C HIS A 10 -9.47 -16.07 -2.46
N TRP A 11 -9.04 -15.08 -1.72
CA TRP A 11 -8.65 -13.79 -2.32
C TRP A 11 -7.39 -13.94 -3.17
N THR A 12 -7.42 -13.32 -4.33
CA THR A 12 -6.26 -13.22 -5.21
C THR A 12 -6.34 -11.98 -6.07
N PHE A 13 -5.22 -11.32 -6.27
CA PHE A 13 -5.10 -10.23 -7.24
C PHE A 13 -5.01 -10.74 -8.69
N ARG A 14 -4.72 -12.03 -8.89
CA ARG A 14 -4.71 -12.72 -10.20
C ARG A 14 -6.12 -13.10 -10.64
N SER A 15 -7.05 -12.15 -10.57
CA SER A 15 -8.45 -12.31 -10.97
C SER A 15 -8.92 -11.08 -11.73
N ARG A 16 -9.37 -11.28 -12.98
CA ARG A 16 -9.96 -10.21 -13.81
C ARG A 16 -11.19 -9.58 -13.17
N ALA A 17 -11.99 -10.35 -12.42
CA ALA A 17 -13.15 -9.83 -11.72
C ALA A 17 -12.74 -8.90 -10.56
N VAL A 18 -11.73 -9.29 -9.78
CA VAL A 18 -11.15 -8.46 -8.71
C VAL A 18 -10.56 -7.19 -9.31
N ALA A 19 -9.69 -7.30 -10.32
CA ALA A 19 -9.05 -6.15 -10.95
C ALA A 19 -10.06 -5.15 -11.53
N ARG A 20 -11.14 -5.62 -12.17
CA ARG A 20 -12.20 -4.76 -12.73
C ARG A 20 -12.88 -3.88 -11.68
N HIS A 21 -13.03 -4.37 -10.46
CA HIS A 21 -13.80 -3.70 -9.41
C HIS A 21 -12.92 -3.14 -8.30
N PHE A 22 -11.59 -3.29 -8.41
CA PHE A 22 -10.63 -3.04 -7.34
C PHE A 22 -10.77 -1.63 -6.75
N ASP A 23 -10.73 -0.59 -7.56
CA ASP A 23 -10.72 0.80 -7.08
C ASP A 23 -11.96 1.18 -6.28
N ARG A 24 -13.12 0.69 -6.70
CA ARG A 24 -14.36 0.88 -5.95
C ARG A 24 -14.37 0.02 -4.69
N HIS A 25 -13.93 -1.23 -4.81
CA HIS A 25 -13.91 -2.17 -3.70
C HIS A 25 -12.99 -1.69 -2.58
N VAL A 26 -11.76 -1.27 -2.90
CA VAL A 26 -10.80 -0.82 -1.89
C VAL A 26 -11.29 0.42 -1.15
N ARG A 27 -11.96 1.37 -1.82
CA ARG A 27 -12.53 2.57 -1.19
C ARG A 27 -13.77 2.26 -0.34
N THR A 28 -14.53 1.22 -0.69
CA THR A 28 -15.64 0.73 0.15
C THR A 28 -15.13 0.00 1.40
N GLU A 29 -14.09 -0.81 1.26
CA GLU A 29 -13.50 -1.57 2.37
C GLU A 29 -12.64 -0.69 3.30
N LEU A 30 -12.04 0.36 2.76
CA LEU A 30 -11.10 1.25 3.44
C LEU A 30 -11.52 2.71 3.23
N PRO A 31 -12.47 3.23 4.04
CA PRO A 31 -12.99 4.60 3.88
C PRO A 31 -11.93 5.70 3.96
N TRP A 32 -10.80 5.40 4.56
CA TRP A 32 -9.65 6.28 4.71
C TRP A 32 -8.66 6.22 3.52
N TYR A 33 -8.91 5.37 2.52
CA TYR A 33 -7.97 5.08 1.42
C TYR A 33 -7.49 6.36 0.70
N ASP A 34 -8.43 7.22 0.29
CA ASP A 34 -8.08 8.46 -0.39
C ASP A 34 -7.37 9.47 0.53
N LEU A 35 -7.70 9.49 1.84
CA LEU A 35 -6.99 10.31 2.81
C LEU A 35 -5.52 9.89 2.94
N ALA A 36 -5.25 8.60 3.06
CA ALA A 36 -3.89 8.08 3.14
C ALA A 36 -3.12 8.27 1.82
N THR A 37 -3.77 8.08 0.67
CA THR A 37 -3.20 8.34 -0.65
C THR A 37 -2.80 9.81 -0.81
N ASN A 38 -3.65 10.75 -0.37
CA ASN A 38 -3.36 12.18 -0.38
C ASN A 38 -2.20 12.54 0.57
N ALA A 39 -2.10 11.88 1.72
CA ALA A 39 -0.96 12.05 2.62
C ALA A 39 0.35 11.60 1.95
N VAL A 40 0.35 10.45 1.26
CA VAL A 40 1.51 10.00 0.46
C VAL A 40 1.89 11.03 -0.60
N ALA A 41 0.92 11.58 -1.34
CA ALA A 41 1.16 12.62 -2.33
C ALA A 41 1.75 13.89 -1.70
N HIS A 42 1.29 14.27 -0.50
CA HIS A 42 1.85 15.39 0.25
C HIS A 42 3.34 15.17 0.55
N PHE A 43 3.73 14.01 1.09
CA PHE A 43 5.14 13.68 1.34
C PHE A 43 5.96 13.66 0.04
N GLY A 44 5.39 13.17 -1.08
CA GLY A 44 6.05 13.20 -2.38
C GLY A 44 6.54 14.60 -2.77
N ARG A 45 5.76 15.66 -2.46
CA ARG A 45 6.18 17.05 -2.72
C ARG A 45 7.42 17.49 -1.93
N HIS A 46 7.67 16.86 -0.77
CA HIS A 46 8.80 17.20 0.10
C HIS A 46 10.06 16.39 -0.21
N TYR A 47 9.89 15.13 -0.66
CA TYR A 47 11.00 14.17 -0.78
C TYR A 47 11.41 13.86 -2.22
N ILE A 48 10.60 14.22 -3.23
CA ILE A 48 10.95 13.99 -4.64
C ILE A 48 11.71 15.22 -5.17
N PRO A 49 13.04 15.15 -5.39
CA PRO A 49 13.79 16.24 -5.99
C PRO A 49 13.57 16.30 -7.51
N ARG A 50 14.05 17.36 -8.15
CA ARG A 50 14.06 17.45 -9.61
C ARG A 50 14.92 16.33 -10.20
N GLY A 51 14.37 15.58 -11.17
CA GLY A 51 15.02 14.41 -11.76
C GLY A 51 15.15 13.21 -10.81
N GLY A 52 14.44 13.23 -9.67
CA GLY A 52 14.49 12.16 -8.67
C GLY A 52 13.98 10.81 -9.19
N VAL A 53 14.40 9.74 -8.54
CA VAL A 53 13.97 8.35 -8.79
C VAL A 53 12.87 7.98 -7.84
N VAL A 54 11.74 7.51 -8.36
CA VAL A 54 10.53 7.23 -7.58
C VAL A 54 9.97 5.84 -7.91
N TYR A 55 9.63 5.07 -6.89
CA TYR A 55 9.00 3.75 -7.03
C TYR A 55 7.63 3.69 -6.38
N ASP A 56 6.65 3.11 -7.09
CA ASP A 56 5.37 2.65 -6.55
C ASP A 56 5.39 1.12 -6.52
N ILE A 57 5.58 0.55 -5.34
CA ILE A 57 5.84 -0.88 -5.12
C ILE A 57 4.53 -1.58 -4.79
N GLY A 58 4.10 -2.51 -5.66
CA GLY A 58 2.78 -3.13 -5.60
C GLY A 58 1.70 -2.16 -6.08
N ALA A 59 1.93 -1.55 -7.23
CA ALA A 59 1.17 -0.40 -7.73
C ALA A 59 -0.30 -0.69 -8.06
N SER A 60 -0.69 -1.97 -8.18
CA SER A 60 -2.07 -2.36 -8.46
C SER A 60 -2.61 -1.66 -9.71
N THR A 61 -3.68 -0.90 -9.61
CA THR A 61 -4.29 -0.11 -10.69
C THR A 61 -3.69 1.30 -10.87
N GLY A 62 -2.65 1.67 -10.08
CA GLY A 62 -1.87 2.90 -10.25
C GLY A 62 -2.34 4.11 -9.43
N ASN A 63 -3.11 3.90 -8.36
CA ASN A 63 -3.67 5.00 -7.56
C ASN A 63 -2.60 5.91 -6.93
N ILE A 64 -1.48 5.35 -6.46
CA ILE A 64 -0.37 6.14 -5.88
C ILE A 64 0.34 6.94 -6.97
N GLY A 65 0.64 6.31 -8.11
CA GLY A 65 1.22 7.01 -9.26
C GLY A 65 0.35 8.17 -9.74
N LEU A 66 -0.98 7.99 -9.80
CA LEU A 66 -1.94 9.06 -10.13
C LEU A 66 -1.89 10.20 -9.09
N ALA A 67 -1.84 9.89 -7.80
CA ALA A 67 -1.77 10.90 -6.75
C ALA A 67 -0.45 11.68 -6.76
N LEU A 68 0.65 11.06 -7.18
CA LEU A 68 1.96 11.68 -7.31
C LEU A 68 2.15 12.43 -8.64
N LYS A 69 1.26 12.24 -9.64
CA LYS A 69 1.47 12.66 -11.03
C LYS A 69 1.88 14.12 -11.17
N GLU A 70 1.20 15.05 -10.51
CA GLU A 70 1.52 16.48 -10.57
C GLU A 70 2.97 16.75 -10.11
N THR A 71 3.39 16.15 -9.00
CA THR A 71 4.75 16.28 -8.46
C THR A 71 5.78 15.67 -9.40
N LEU A 72 5.49 14.48 -9.95
CA LEU A 72 6.36 13.79 -10.89
C LEU A 72 6.60 14.65 -12.15
N ASP A 73 5.54 15.21 -12.73
CA ASP A 73 5.61 16.06 -13.90
C ASP A 73 6.39 17.36 -13.62
N GLN A 74 6.07 18.08 -12.54
CA GLN A 74 6.76 19.32 -12.15
C GLN A 74 8.24 19.12 -11.86
N ARG A 75 8.60 17.97 -11.28
CA ARG A 75 9.98 17.62 -10.91
C ARG A 75 10.73 16.89 -12.03
N GLN A 76 10.03 16.51 -13.12
CA GLN A 76 10.62 15.67 -14.18
C GLN A 76 11.26 14.41 -13.58
N ALA A 77 10.58 13.82 -12.59
CA ALA A 77 11.07 12.66 -11.86
C ALA A 77 10.93 11.39 -12.71
N ARG A 78 11.88 10.46 -12.56
CA ARG A 78 11.78 9.11 -13.12
C ARG A 78 10.93 8.25 -12.21
N PHE A 79 9.78 7.84 -12.68
CA PHE A 79 8.84 7.03 -11.92
C PHE A 79 8.78 5.62 -12.51
N THR A 80 8.76 4.61 -11.64
CA THR A 80 8.49 3.21 -12.04
C THR A 80 7.49 2.59 -11.07
N ALA A 81 6.37 2.12 -11.60
CA ALA A 81 5.43 1.28 -10.89
C ALA A 81 5.81 -0.19 -11.04
N ILE A 82 5.69 -0.98 -9.98
CA ILE A 82 5.95 -2.42 -9.98
C ILE A 82 4.67 -3.14 -9.55
N GLU A 83 4.17 -4.06 -10.38
CA GLU A 83 2.99 -4.87 -10.09
C GLU A 83 3.18 -6.31 -10.59
N GLU A 84 2.96 -7.29 -9.72
CA GLU A 84 3.16 -8.70 -10.09
C GLU A 84 1.98 -9.27 -10.88
N SER A 85 0.74 -8.85 -10.56
CA SER A 85 -0.46 -9.36 -11.19
C SER A 85 -0.68 -8.74 -12.57
N ARG A 86 -0.69 -9.57 -13.61
CA ARG A 86 -1.06 -9.11 -14.96
C ARG A 86 -2.47 -8.57 -15.03
N GLU A 87 -3.41 -9.16 -14.29
CA GLU A 87 -4.79 -8.73 -14.25
C GLU A 87 -4.96 -7.33 -13.67
N MET A 88 -4.14 -6.97 -12.68
CA MET A 88 -4.07 -5.62 -12.13
C MET A 88 -3.34 -4.68 -13.10
N ALA A 89 -2.21 -5.10 -13.64
CA ALA A 89 -1.42 -4.35 -14.63
C ALA A 89 -2.23 -4.00 -15.90
N ASP A 90 -3.10 -4.91 -16.38
CA ASP A 90 -4.03 -4.65 -17.49
C ASP A 90 -5.05 -3.54 -17.18
N ARG A 91 -5.18 -3.13 -15.93
CA ARG A 91 -6.05 -2.06 -15.43
C ARG A 91 -5.30 -0.85 -14.91
N TYR A 92 -4.00 -0.85 -15.05
CA TYR A 92 -3.15 0.24 -14.59
C TYR A 92 -3.51 1.55 -15.31
N GLN A 93 -3.66 2.63 -14.55
CA GLN A 93 -4.03 3.96 -15.02
C GLN A 93 -3.02 5.04 -14.57
N GLY A 94 -1.97 4.64 -13.88
CA GLY A 94 -0.92 5.55 -13.41
C GLY A 94 -0.02 6.08 -14.53
N PRO A 95 1.09 6.75 -14.18
CA PRO A 95 2.11 7.15 -15.15
C PRO A 95 2.64 5.93 -15.94
N PRO A 96 3.10 6.09 -17.19
CA PRO A 96 3.24 5.00 -18.16
C PRO A 96 4.29 3.94 -17.84
N GLU A 97 5.21 4.20 -16.94
CA GLU A 97 6.32 3.30 -16.60
C GLU A 97 5.86 2.22 -15.61
N LEU A 98 5.34 1.11 -16.13
CA LEU A 98 4.91 -0.04 -15.36
C LEU A 98 5.77 -1.27 -15.67
N ALA A 99 6.41 -1.83 -14.64
CA ALA A 99 7.09 -3.11 -14.68
C ALA A 99 6.18 -4.22 -14.13
N VAL A 100 5.85 -5.22 -14.94
CA VAL A 100 5.13 -6.42 -14.48
C VAL A 100 6.16 -7.38 -13.90
N ALA A 101 6.41 -7.29 -12.59
CA ALA A 101 7.48 -8.01 -11.91
C ALA A 101 7.15 -8.24 -10.41
N ASP A 102 7.82 -9.23 -9.83
CA ASP A 102 7.81 -9.46 -8.38
C ASP A 102 8.65 -8.36 -7.69
N ALA A 103 8.00 -7.63 -6.79
CA ALA A 103 8.62 -6.54 -6.04
C ALA A 103 9.83 -7.00 -5.20
N VAL A 104 9.83 -8.23 -4.69
CA VAL A 104 10.91 -8.73 -3.83
C VAL A 104 12.20 -8.97 -4.61
N THR A 105 12.09 -9.42 -5.86
CA THR A 105 13.23 -9.74 -6.73
C THR A 105 13.58 -8.64 -7.72
N PHE A 106 12.75 -7.60 -7.84
CA PHE A 106 13.00 -6.47 -8.74
C PHE A 106 14.34 -5.80 -8.45
N ASP A 107 15.05 -5.40 -9.49
CA ASP A 107 16.35 -4.74 -9.37
C ASP A 107 16.18 -3.21 -9.26
N TYR A 108 16.06 -2.72 -8.02
CA TYR A 108 15.90 -1.30 -7.71
C TYR A 108 17.21 -0.56 -7.82
N GLU A 109 17.21 0.58 -8.52
CA GLU A 109 18.25 1.58 -8.35
C GLU A 109 18.10 2.32 -7.00
N PRO A 110 19.18 2.97 -6.48
CA PRO A 110 19.04 3.90 -5.37
C PRO A 110 18.00 4.99 -5.69
N PHE A 111 17.04 5.23 -4.79
CA PHE A 111 15.89 6.08 -5.06
C PHE A 111 15.76 7.23 -4.05
N ASP A 112 15.04 8.27 -4.47
CA ASP A 112 14.72 9.43 -3.66
C ASP A 112 13.39 9.26 -2.91
N PHE A 113 12.43 8.55 -3.51
CA PHE A 113 11.14 8.30 -2.90
C PHE A 113 10.57 6.93 -3.32
N ALA A 114 10.10 6.16 -2.37
CA ALA A 114 9.39 4.91 -2.68
C ALA A 114 8.18 4.72 -1.77
N VAL A 115 7.17 4.03 -2.28
CA VAL A 115 5.92 3.76 -1.56
C VAL A 115 5.59 2.27 -1.63
N CYS A 116 5.31 1.67 -0.47
CA CYS A 116 4.63 0.38 -0.33
C CYS A 116 3.24 0.64 0.28
N PHE A 117 2.19 0.60 -0.51
CA PHE A 117 0.83 0.90 -0.07
C PHE A 117 -0.02 -0.38 -0.07
N LEU A 118 -0.24 -0.97 1.10
CA LEU A 118 -0.97 -2.24 1.31
C LEU A 118 -0.29 -3.42 0.60
N VAL A 119 1.01 -3.57 0.76
CA VAL A 119 1.83 -4.57 0.06
C VAL A 119 2.41 -5.62 1.00
N LEU A 120 3.11 -5.16 2.07
CA LEU A 120 3.91 -6.07 2.90
C LEU A 120 3.05 -7.12 3.59
N MET A 121 1.80 -6.83 3.93
CA MET A 121 0.87 -7.80 4.53
C MET A 121 0.54 -8.99 3.62
N PHE A 122 0.84 -8.91 2.32
CA PHE A 122 0.64 -9.99 1.34
C PHE A 122 1.93 -10.76 1.01
N LEU A 123 3.10 -10.26 1.44
CA LEU A 123 4.36 -10.98 1.30
C LEU A 123 4.50 -12.10 2.36
N PRO A 124 5.25 -13.17 2.10
CA PRO A 124 5.63 -14.15 3.11
C PRO A 124 6.31 -13.47 4.32
N VAL A 125 5.99 -13.92 5.53
CA VAL A 125 6.41 -13.25 6.78
C VAL A 125 7.94 -13.22 6.92
N ASP A 126 8.60 -14.31 6.56
CA ASP A 126 10.05 -14.51 6.69
C ASP A 126 10.89 -13.58 5.82
N ILE A 127 10.34 -13.10 4.69
CA ILE A 127 11.09 -12.21 3.78
C ILE A 127 10.89 -10.72 4.05
N ARG A 128 9.81 -10.31 4.77
CA ARG A 128 9.41 -8.91 4.94
C ARG A 128 10.50 -8.02 5.52
N ALA A 129 11.12 -8.48 6.61
CA ALA A 129 12.16 -7.72 7.28
C ALA A 129 13.43 -7.55 6.42
N ALA A 130 13.80 -8.56 5.64
CA ALA A 130 14.91 -8.47 4.70
C ALA A 130 14.60 -7.51 3.55
N PHE A 131 13.39 -7.60 3.00
CA PHE A 131 12.91 -6.72 1.94
C PHE A 131 12.86 -5.26 2.40
N LEU A 132 12.31 -4.98 3.58
CA LEU A 132 12.28 -3.65 4.16
C LEU A 132 13.69 -3.08 4.35
N ARG A 133 14.63 -3.86 4.91
CA ARG A 133 16.04 -3.42 5.06
C ARG A 133 16.70 -3.13 3.71
N ARG A 134 16.42 -3.94 2.68
CA ARG A 134 16.94 -3.71 1.32
C ARG A 134 16.46 -2.36 0.78
N LEU A 135 15.15 -2.08 0.87
CA LEU A 135 14.59 -0.80 0.41
C LEU A 135 15.17 0.39 1.19
N GLN A 136 15.30 0.26 2.51
CA GLN A 136 15.94 1.30 3.33
C GLN A 136 17.39 1.56 2.91
N GLY A 137 18.16 0.51 2.60
CA GLY A 137 19.55 0.64 2.15
C GLY A 137 19.69 1.30 0.77
N LEU A 138 18.63 1.30 -0.03
CA LEU A 138 18.57 1.93 -1.35
C LEU A 138 17.98 3.35 -1.30
N THR A 139 17.43 3.77 -0.16
CA THR A 139 16.95 5.15 0.00
C THR A 139 18.13 6.10 0.05
N LYS A 140 18.21 7.03 -0.88
CA LYS A 140 19.29 8.04 -0.94
C LYS A 140 19.22 8.98 0.26
N PRO A 141 20.35 9.60 0.66
CA PRO A 141 20.36 10.68 1.67
C PRO A 141 19.34 11.78 1.30
N GLY A 142 18.53 12.20 2.28
CA GLY A 142 17.42 13.14 2.06
C GLY A 142 16.17 12.55 1.40
N GLY A 143 16.19 11.28 1.02
CA GLY A 143 15.05 10.55 0.47
C GLY A 143 14.15 9.92 1.54
N ALA A 144 13.06 9.30 1.11
CA ALA A 144 12.13 8.62 2.02
C ALA A 144 11.48 7.37 1.41
N LEU A 145 11.25 6.38 2.29
CA LEU A 145 10.41 5.22 2.03
C LEU A 145 9.12 5.35 2.85
N LEU A 146 7.98 5.34 2.19
CA LEU A 146 6.66 5.34 2.84
C LEU A 146 6.04 3.96 2.80
N ILE A 147 5.43 3.57 3.91
CA ILE A 147 4.72 2.30 4.04
C ILE A 147 3.37 2.58 4.68
N VAL A 148 2.29 2.14 4.04
CA VAL A 148 0.94 2.11 4.62
C VAL A 148 0.47 0.68 4.60
N ASP A 149 0.21 0.10 5.78
CA ASP A 149 -0.15 -1.32 5.83
C ASP A 149 -0.98 -1.68 7.07
N LYS A 150 -1.53 -2.90 7.08
CA LYS A 150 -2.27 -3.44 8.23
C LYS A 150 -1.29 -4.01 9.26
N VAL A 151 -1.51 -3.73 10.54
CA VAL A 151 -0.65 -4.19 11.64
C VAL A 151 -1.37 -5.09 12.61
N GLU A 152 -0.62 -5.94 13.27
CA GLU A 152 -1.09 -6.66 14.44
C GLU A 152 -1.34 -5.67 15.59
N MET A 153 -2.53 -5.72 16.17
CA MET A 153 -2.87 -4.92 17.33
C MET A 153 -2.37 -5.59 18.62
N PRO A 154 -2.06 -4.80 19.65
CA PRO A 154 -1.66 -5.38 20.94
C PRO A 154 -2.73 -6.35 21.46
N PRO A 155 -2.34 -7.40 22.20
CA PRO A 155 -3.29 -8.35 22.75
C PRO A 155 -4.23 -7.70 23.75
N GLY A 156 -5.40 -8.32 23.95
CA GLY A 156 -6.39 -7.89 24.94
C GLY A 156 -7.46 -6.96 24.38
N TYR A 157 -8.14 -6.23 25.29
CA TYR A 157 -9.33 -5.46 24.94
C TYR A 157 -9.06 -4.31 23.96
N VAL A 158 -7.88 -3.70 24.04
CA VAL A 158 -7.47 -2.63 23.11
C VAL A 158 -7.47 -3.15 21.67
N GLY A 159 -6.84 -4.29 21.41
CA GLY A 159 -6.86 -4.89 20.06
C GLY A 159 -8.28 -5.21 19.60
N THR A 160 -9.11 -5.76 20.47
CA THR A 160 -10.53 -6.00 20.17
C THR A 160 -11.27 -4.69 19.81
N ALA A 161 -10.98 -3.59 20.51
CA ALA A 161 -11.60 -2.29 20.24
C ALA A 161 -11.17 -1.75 18.85
N PHE A 162 -9.89 -1.89 18.46
CA PHE A 162 -9.41 -1.50 17.12
C PHE A 162 -10.07 -2.32 16.01
N SER A 163 -10.17 -3.64 16.17
CA SER A 163 -10.84 -4.50 15.19
C SER A 163 -12.32 -4.13 15.02
N ARG A 164 -13.01 -3.85 16.13
CA ARG A 164 -14.41 -3.37 16.10
C ARG A 164 -14.53 -2.00 15.43
N LEU A 165 -13.58 -1.08 15.64
CA LEU A 165 -13.56 0.20 14.96
C LEU A 165 -13.46 0.01 13.44
N THR A 166 -12.56 -0.87 12.96
CA THR A 166 -12.41 -1.20 11.54
C THR A 166 -13.73 -1.74 10.96
N LEU A 167 -14.39 -2.67 11.64
CA LEU A 167 -15.68 -3.20 11.20
C LEU A 167 -16.77 -2.13 11.17
N GLN A 168 -16.85 -1.28 12.20
CA GLN A 168 -17.81 -0.19 12.25
C GLN A 168 -17.63 0.81 11.11
N GLN A 169 -16.38 1.16 10.76
CA GLN A 169 -16.10 2.05 9.64
C GLN A 169 -16.59 1.48 8.31
N LYS A 170 -16.38 0.18 8.06
CA LYS A 170 -16.88 -0.49 6.85
C LYS A 170 -18.41 -0.43 6.79
N LEU A 171 -19.09 -0.70 7.89
CA LEU A 171 -20.56 -0.63 7.96
C LEU A 171 -21.08 0.80 7.75
N ALA A 172 -20.41 1.80 8.31
CA ALA A 172 -20.79 3.21 8.20
C ALA A 172 -20.80 3.75 6.76
N VAL A 173 -19.94 3.19 5.88
CA VAL A 173 -19.90 3.54 4.46
C VAL A 173 -20.77 2.62 3.58
N GLY A 174 -21.58 1.76 4.19
CA GLY A 174 -22.57 0.93 3.52
C GLY A 174 -22.05 -0.43 3.02
N ALA A 175 -20.91 -0.91 3.53
CA ALA A 175 -20.48 -2.28 3.28
C ALA A 175 -21.47 -3.25 3.95
N ARG A 176 -21.83 -4.33 3.26
CA ARG A 176 -22.76 -5.33 3.79
C ARG A 176 -22.05 -6.24 4.79
N PRO A 177 -22.67 -6.59 5.94
CA PRO A 177 -22.07 -7.50 6.91
C PRO A 177 -21.58 -8.81 6.31
N ASP A 178 -22.37 -9.42 5.41
CA ASP A 178 -22.02 -10.67 4.73
C ASP A 178 -20.77 -10.52 3.85
N ASP A 179 -20.62 -9.38 3.16
CA ASP A 179 -19.46 -9.14 2.29
C ASP A 179 -18.20 -8.90 3.12
N ILE A 180 -18.32 -8.20 4.27
CA ILE A 180 -17.23 -8.02 5.22
C ILE A 180 -16.76 -9.38 5.73
N LEU A 181 -17.69 -10.24 6.21
CA LEU A 181 -17.34 -11.56 6.71
C LEU A 181 -16.72 -12.44 5.62
N ARG A 182 -17.31 -12.47 4.43
CA ARG A 182 -16.75 -13.21 3.29
C ARG A 182 -15.35 -12.73 2.93
N LYS A 183 -15.12 -11.41 2.96
CA LYS A 183 -13.81 -10.83 2.68
C LYS A 183 -12.78 -11.26 3.71
N GLU A 184 -13.07 -11.14 5.00
CA GLU A 184 -12.16 -11.56 6.07
C GLU A 184 -11.81 -13.07 5.95
N LEU A 185 -12.80 -13.92 5.70
CA LEU A 185 -12.56 -15.36 5.48
C LEU A 185 -11.77 -15.64 4.21
N SER A 186 -11.98 -14.88 3.14
CA SER A 186 -11.25 -15.04 1.87
C SER A 186 -9.76 -14.70 1.97
N LEU A 187 -9.39 -13.86 2.96
CA LEU A 187 -8.02 -13.43 3.22
C LEU A 187 -7.24 -14.41 4.11
N ALA A 188 -7.91 -15.43 4.66
CA ALA A 188 -7.27 -16.40 5.55
C ALA A 188 -6.09 -17.10 4.85
N GLY A 189 -4.91 -17.05 5.49
CA GLY A 189 -3.67 -17.60 4.95
C GLY A 189 -3.00 -16.78 3.85
N TYR A 190 -3.64 -15.73 3.35
CA TYR A 190 -3.13 -14.87 2.29
C TYR A 190 -2.68 -13.49 2.80
N GLN A 191 -3.52 -12.83 3.61
CA GLN A 191 -3.16 -11.57 4.26
C GLN A 191 -2.73 -11.84 5.70
N ARG A 192 -1.56 -11.34 6.08
CA ARG A 192 -1.10 -11.34 7.48
C ARG A 192 -0.67 -9.93 7.87
N PRO A 193 -1.26 -9.36 8.93
CA PRO A 193 -0.84 -8.06 9.45
C PRO A 193 0.66 -8.05 9.80
N LEU A 194 1.25 -6.87 9.82
CA LEU A 194 2.66 -6.68 10.13
C LEU A 194 2.87 -6.63 11.65
N ASP A 195 3.96 -7.22 12.12
CA ASP A 195 4.46 -6.93 13.47
C ASP A 195 5.02 -5.48 13.48
N PRO A 196 4.47 -4.57 14.30
CA PRO A 196 4.98 -3.20 14.39
C PRO A 196 6.46 -3.13 14.81
N LEU A 197 6.98 -4.13 15.50
CA LEU A 197 8.37 -4.19 15.94
C LEU A 197 9.37 -4.40 14.80
N MET A 198 8.91 -4.78 13.61
CA MET A 198 9.79 -4.87 12.44
C MET A 198 10.31 -3.52 11.95
N PHE A 199 9.67 -2.41 12.35
CA PHE A 199 10.07 -1.07 11.94
C PHE A 199 11.14 -0.49 12.87
N PRO A 200 12.15 0.24 12.33
CA PRO A 200 13.17 0.87 13.15
C PRO A 200 12.56 1.99 14.01
N LYS A 201 13.18 2.28 15.15
CA LYS A 201 12.76 3.37 16.05
C LYS A 201 12.74 4.77 15.38
N ALA A 202 13.48 4.93 14.29
CA ALA A 202 13.51 6.16 13.50
C ALA A 202 12.26 6.33 12.62
N ALA A 203 11.50 5.28 12.34
CA ALA A 203 10.24 5.38 11.60
C ALA A 203 9.26 6.30 12.35
N ARG A 204 8.61 7.19 11.60
CA ARG A 204 7.59 8.08 12.15
C ARG A 204 6.23 7.73 11.59
N THR A 205 5.26 7.57 12.46
CA THR A 205 3.86 7.39 12.05
C THR A 205 3.30 8.72 11.54
N PHE A 206 2.77 8.74 10.34
CA PHE A 206 2.09 9.90 9.77
C PHE A 206 0.59 9.70 9.60
N PHE A 207 0.13 8.44 9.70
CA PHE A 207 -1.25 8.05 9.50
C PHE A 207 -1.58 6.85 10.39
N GLN A 208 -2.76 6.85 11.00
CA GLN A 208 -3.30 5.66 11.67
C GLN A 208 -4.82 5.71 11.71
N VAL A 209 -5.47 4.67 11.19
CA VAL A 209 -6.92 4.45 11.32
C VAL A 209 -7.17 2.96 11.57
N GLY A 210 -7.71 2.66 12.75
CA GLY A 210 -7.92 1.26 13.16
C GLY A 210 -6.59 0.49 13.16
N GLU A 211 -6.58 -0.64 12.48
CA GLU A 211 -5.44 -1.54 12.33
C GLU A 211 -4.48 -1.14 11.20
N PHE A 212 -4.72 -0.02 10.53
CA PHE A 212 -3.90 0.46 9.42
C PHE A 212 -3.03 1.63 9.85
N VAL A 213 -1.75 1.52 9.58
CA VAL A 213 -0.75 2.50 9.97
C VAL A 213 0.11 2.89 8.77
N GLY A 214 0.41 4.19 8.66
CA GLY A 214 1.35 4.73 7.69
C GLY A 214 2.63 5.21 8.37
N TRP A 215 3.78 4.75 7.88
CA TRP A 215 5.11 5.15 8.34
C TRP A 215 5.89 5.84 7.24
N ILE A 216 6.69 6.81 7.66
CA ILE A 216 7.77 7.39 6.88
C ILE A 216 9.12 7.00 7.49
N LEU A 217 9.99 6.46 6.66
CA LEU A 217 11.37 6.14 6.95
C LEU A 217 12.25 7.08 6.11
N ALA A 218 12.52 8.26 6.66
CA ALA A 218 13.38 9.24 6.00
C ALA A 218 14.86 8.89 6.22
N ALA A 219 15.67 8.92 5.17
CA ALA A 219 17.11 8.83 5.26
C ALA A 219 17.68 10.18 5.72
N SER A 220 18.62 10.14 6.68
CA SER A 220 19.27 11.36 7.17
C SER A 220 19.97 12.10 6.03
N GLU A 221 19.89 13.42 6.01
CA GLU A 221 20.80 14.24 5.23
C GLU A 221 22.22 14.01 5.76
N ARG A 222 23.19 13.84 4.86
CA ARG A 222 24.60 13.69 5.25
C ARG A 222 25.17 14.98 5.77
#